data_39843a55f202a0c533b130e989700752
#
_entry.id   39843a55f202a0c533b130e989700752
#
_cell.length_a   1.000
_cell.length_b   1.000
_cell.length_c   1.000
_cell.angle_alpha   90.00
_cell.angle_beta   90.00
_cell.angle_gamma   90.00
#
_symmetry.space_group_name_H-M   'P 1'
#
loop_
_entity.id
_entity.type
_entity.pdbx_description
1 polymer ?
#
loop_
_entity_poly.entity_id
_entity_poly.type
_entity_poly.pdbx_seq_one_letter_code
_entity_poly.pdbx_strand_id
1 'polypeptide(L)'
;MAIKVYIDQGHNPQNPNAGAEGNGYREQDIVYRIGQELYNLLYEDPNYIPRLSRPTPQTQLGNSVSSSLRERVDQANSFGANLLLSLHTNASTNASASGTEALVFRNGSVAYDIATVLLREISLVTGLRNRGIVLRPRLYILRRTRMPAVLLELGFITNPEDADLMYNNPRLFALAIYRGLNEYYGF
;
A
#
# COMPACT_ATOMS: atom_id res chain seq x y z
N MET A 1 11.50 6.26 20.01
CA MET A 1 10.93 7.32 19.14
C MET A 1 9.85 6.69 18.29
N ALA A 2 8.69 7.34 18.14
CA ALA A 2 7.60 6.84 17.32
C ALA A 2 7.99 6.76 15.84
N ILE A 3 7.53 5.71 15.16
CA ILE A 3 7.82 5.44 13.74
C ILE A 3 6.88 6.27 12.87
N LYS A 4 7.42 7.15 12.05
CA LYS A 4 6.65 7.92 11.07
C LYS A 4 6.35 7.07 9.85
N VAL A 5 5.09 6.71 9.65
CA VAL A 5 4.63 5.91 8.51
C VAL A 5 3.85 6.80 7.53
N TYR A 6 4.36 6.91 6.30
CA TYR A 6 3.61 7.55 5.22
C TYR A 6 2.83 6.49 4.45
N ILE A 7 1.50 6.57 4.54
CA ILE A 7 0.56 5.67 3.88
C ILE A 7 0.18 6.30 2.54
N ASP A 8 0.73 5.77 1.48
CA ASP A 8 0.41 6.19 0.13
C ASP A 8 -0.76 5.35 -0.41
N GLN A 9 -1.94 5.94 -0.41
CA GLN A 9 -3.13 5.36 -1.04
C GLN A 9 -3.00 5.55 -2.55
N GLY A 10 -2.64 4.48 -3.27
CA GLY A 10 -2.37 4.53 -4.70
C GLY A 10 -3.45 5.22 -5.50
N HIS A 11 -3.04 5.80 -6.62
CA HIS A 11 -3.92 6.48 -7.57
C HIS A 11 -4.64 7.73 -7.04
N ASN A 12 -5.26 8.42 -7.95
CA ASN A 12 -6.15 9.56 -7.69
C ASN A 12 -7.61 9.12 -7.81
N PRO A 13 -8.57 9.86 -7.21
CA PRO A 13 -9.99 9.53 -7.33
C PRO A 13 -10.48 9.59 -8.77
N GLN A 14 -9.81 10.41 -9.61
CA GLN A 14 -10.10 10.58 -11.03
C GLN A 14 -8.79 10.72 -11.83
N ASN A 15 -8.89 10.71 -13.16
CA ASN A 15 -7.75 11.03 -14.01
C ASN A 15 -7.28 12.48 -13.81
N PRO A 16 -5.99 12.75 -13.95
CA PRO A 16 -4.94 11.80 -14.29
C PRO A 16 -4.56 10.87 -13.10
N ASN A 17 -4.08 9.68 -13.43
CA ASN A 17 -3.62 8.66 -12.49
C ASN A 17 -4.75 7.95 -11.71
N ALA A 18 -5.90 7.71 -12.33
CA ALA A 18 -6.87 6.75 -11.85
C ALA A 18 -6.28 5.32 -11.94
N GLY A 19 -6.72 4.43 -11.05
CA GLY A 19 -6.26 3.05 -10.99
C GLY A 19 -7.01 2.10 -11.92
N ALA A 20 -6.75 0.81 -11.77
CA ALA A 20 -7.46 -0.24 -12.47
C ALA A 20 -8.92 -0.34 -12.02
N GLU A 21 -9.77 -0.88 -12.89
CA GLU A 21 -11.15 -1.19 -12.59
C GLU A 21 -11.43 -2.67 -12.90
N GLY A 22 -12.18 -3.34 -12.04
CA GLY A 22 -12.56 -4.74 -12.22
C GLY A 22 -13.67 -5.15 -11.27
N ASN A 23 -14.51 -6.06 -11.70
CA ASN A 23 -15.63 -6.62 -10.91
C ASN A 23 -16.56 -5.56 -10.28
N GLY A 24 -16.72 -4.41 -10.94
CA GLY A 24 -17.52 -3.29 -10.43
C GLY A 24 -16.82 -2.41 -9.40
N TYR A 25 -15.57 -2.66 -9.09
CA TYR A 25 -14.75 -1.90 -8.15
C TYR A 25 -13.68 -1.07 -8.85
N ARG A 26 -13.22 -0.02 -8.15
CA ARG A 26 -12.12 0.86 -8.58
C ARG A 26 -10.98 0.74 -7.59
N GLU A 27 -9.76 0.52 -8.08
CA GLU A 27 -8.56 0.38 -7.24
C GLU A 27 -8.39 1.53 -6.25
N GLN A 28 -8.52 2.77 -6.72
CA GLN A 28 -8.37 3.96 -5.90
C GLN A 28 -9.36 4.07 -4.73
N ASP A 29 -10.51 3.43 -4.82
CA ASP A 29 -11.53 3.40 -3.76
C ASP A 29 -11.21 2.31 -2.73
N ILE A 30 -10.77 1.14 -3.20
CA ILE A 30 -10.31 0.04 -2.33
C ILE A 30 -9.14 0.49 -1.47
N VAL A 31 -8.07 0.99 -2.10
CA VAL A 31 -6.84 1.36 -1.38
C VAL A 31 -7.03 2.60 -0.50
N TYR A 32 -7.97 3.49 -0.85
CA TYR A 32 -8.37 4.59 0.01
C TYR A 32 -8.96 4.07 1.33
N ARG A 33 -9.93 3.16 1.25
CA ARG A 33 -10.60 2.58 2.43
C ARG A 33 -9.61 1.81 3.32
N ILE A 34 -8.77 0.97 2.73
CA ILE A 34 -7.74 0.21 3.48
C ILE A 34 -6.75 1.17 4.14
N GLY A 35 -6.31 2.21 3.41
CA GLY A 35 -5.41 3.22 3.94
C GLY A 35 -5.99 4.01 5.12
N GLN A 36 -7.29 4.33 5.10
CA GLN A 36 -7.99 4.99 6.22
C GLN A 36 -8.04 4.09 7.46
N GLU A 37 -8.38 2.80 7.29
CA GLU A 37 -8.40 1.85 8.39
C GLU A 37 -6.99 1.66 8.99
N LEU A 38 -5.96 1.57 8.15
CA LEU A 38 -4.58 1.47 8.61
C LEU A 38 -4.15 2.75 9.36
N TYR A 39 -4.53 3.92 8.84
CA TYR A 39 -4.25 5.19 9.50
C TYR A 39 -4.85 5.21 10.91
N ASN A 40 -6.10 4.80 11.07
CA ASN A 40 -6.77 4.78 12.36
C ASN A 40 -6.06 3.86 13.36
N LEU A 41 -5.69 2.65 12.95
CA LEU A 41 -4.95 1.70 13.80
C LEU A 41 -3.60 2.26 14.25
N LEU A 42 -2.84 2.88 13.33
CA LEU A 42 -1.54 3.45 13.66
C LEU A 42 -1.66 4.76 14.47
N TYR A 43 -2.72 5.54 14.28
CA TYR A 43 -2.95 6.78 15.01
C TYR A 43 -3.29 6.55 16.48
N GLU A 44 -3.99 5.45 16.78
CA GLU A 44 -4.32 5.04 18.14
C GLU A 44 -3.13 4.43 18.91
N ASP A 45 -2.06 4.04 18.19
CA ASP A 45 -0.87 3.43 18.77
C ASP A 45 0.24 4.49 18.96
N PRO A 46 0.68 4.76 20.21
CA PRO A 46 1.71 5.77 20.50
C PRO A 46 3.08 5.45 19.89
N ASN A 47 3.30 4.22 19.39
CA ASN A 47 4.52 3.84 18.72
C ASN A 47 4.60 4.38 17.28
N TYR A 48 3.51 4.94 16.73
CA TYR A 48 3.45 5.40 15.36
C TYR A 48 2.98 6.86 15.23
N ILE A 49 3.41 7.48 14.13
CA ILE A 49 2.91 8.77 13.64
C ILE A 49 2.55 8.58 12.17
N PRO A 50 1.28 8.26 11.85
CA PRO A 50 0.88 8.04 10.47
C PRO A 50 0.58 9.33 9.73
N ARG A 51 0.75 9.31 8.40
CA ARG A 51 0.28 10.34 7.47
C ARG A 51 -0.27 9.70 6.21
N LEU A 52 -1.42 10.18 5.74
CA LEU A 52 -2.04 9.75 4.48
C LEU A 52 -1.59 10.62 3.31
N SER A 53 -1.44 10.04 2.14
CA SER A 53 -1.30 10.77 0.87
C SER A 53 -2.62 11.44 0.47
N ARG A 54 -3.75 10.78 0.73
CA ARG A 54 -5.09 11.24 0.41
C ARG A 54 -5.94 11.29 1.69
N PRO A 55 -5.94 12.41 2.44
CA PRO A 55 -6.72 12.52 3.69
C PRO A 55 -8.23 12.51 3.46
N THR A 56 -8.71 12.88 2.26
CA THR A 56 -10.12 12.80 1.87
C THR A 56 -10.31 11.99 0.58
N PRO A 57 -11.48 11.40 0.33
CA PRO A 57 -11.73 10.63 -0.89
C PRO A 57 -11.62 11.49 -2.17
N GLN A 58 -11.78 12.82 -2.06
CA GLN A 58 -11.67 13.77 -3.17
C GLN A 58 -10.25 14.30 -3.38
N THR A 59 -9.31 14.00 -2.48
CA THR A 59 -7.93 14.49 -2.61
C THR A 59 -7.29 14.02 -3.91
N GLN A 60 -6.99 15.00 -4.77
CA GLN A 60 -6.34 14.82 -6.06
C GLN A 60 -4.89 15.30 -5.95
N LEU A 61 -3.92 14.46 -6.29
CA LEU A 61 -2.50 14.78 -6.26
C LEU A 61 -1.98 15.02 -7.67
N GLY A 62 -1.44 16.21 -7.90
CA GLY A 62 -0.91 16.61 -9.20
C GLY A 62 -1.97 16.72 -10.30
N ASN A 63 -1.51 17.14 -11.48
CA ASN A 63 -2.33 17.34 -12.69
C ASN A 63 -1.86 16.49 -13.89
N SER A 64 -0.97 15.54 -13.64
CA SER A 64 -0.48 14.51 -14.56
C SER A 64 -0.05 13.29 -13.78
N VAL A 65 0.13 12.13 -14.42
CA VAL A 65 0.67 10.93 -13.78
C VAL A 65 2.03 11.23 -13.12
N SER A 66 2.91 11.93 -13.85
CA SER A 66 4.26 12.25 -13.35
C SER A 66 4.22 13.20 -12.15
N SER A 67 3.36 14.25 -12.17
CA SER A 67 3.25 15.18 -11.04
C SER A 67 2.58 14.53 -9.84
N SER A 68 1.60 13.64 -10.05
CA SER A 68 0.99 12.86 -8.98
C SER A 68 2.01 12.00 -8.23
N LEU A 69 2.83 11.25 -8.97
CA LEU A 69 3.90 10.43 -8.38
C LEU A 69 4.95 11.28 -7.65
N ARG A 70 5.31 12.44 -8.22
CA ARG A 70 6.26 13.37 -7.59
C ARG A 70 5.72 13.91 -6.29
N GLU A 71 4.48 14.35 -6.26
CA GLU A 71 3.85 14.93 -5.08
C GLU A 71 3.80 13.93 -3.91
N ARG A 72 3.47 12.66 -4.18
CA ARG A 72 3.51 11.58 -3.19
C ARG A 72 4.90 11.40 -2.57
N VAL A 73 5.91 11.35 -3.42
CA VAL A 73 7.33 11.23 -2.98
C VAL A 73 7.76 12.46 -2.17
N ASP A 74 7.43 13.67 -2.64
CA ASP A 74 7.81 14.92 -1.98
C ASP A 74 7.12 15.06 -0.63
N GLN A 75 5.85 14.68 -0.52
CA GLN A 75 5.13 14.67 0.75
C GLN A 75 5.75 13.68 1.75
N ALA A 76 6.09 12.45 1.33
CA ALA A 76 6.74 11.45 2.19
C ALA A 76 8.13 11.93 2.67
N ASN A 77 8.93 12.46 1.73
CA ASN A 77 10.27 12.98 2.04
C ASN A 77 10.21 14.20 2.98
N SER A 78 9.28 15.13 2.76
CA SER A 78 9.11 16.33 3.59
C SER A 78 8.53 16.00 4.97
N PHE A 79 7.71 14.97 5.09
CA PHE A 79 7.24 14.46 6.37
C PHE A 79 8.37 13.85 7.21
N GLY A 80 9.47 13.47 6.56
CA GLY A 80 10.56 12.74 7.20
C GLY A 80 10.11 11.35 7.65
N ALA A 81 9.36 10.66 6.80
CA ALA A 81 8.86 9.32 7.10
C ALA A 81 10.02 8.35 7.36
N ASN A 82 9.82 7.41 8.28
CA ASN A 82 10.72 6.28 8.51
C ASN A 82 10.39 5.10 7.59
N LEU A 83 9.14 5.03 7.11
CA LEU A 83 8.65 4.03 6.17
C LEU A 83 7.60 4.67 5.25
N LEU A 84 7.66 4.34 3.96
CA LEU A 84 6.58 4.56 3.01
C LEU A 84 5.92 3.22 2.68
N LEU A 85 4.60 3.14 2.87
CA LEU A 85 3.75 2.04 2.41
C LEU A 85 2.83 2.54 1.30
N SER A 86 3.04 2.06 0.08
CA SER A 86 2.18 2.34 -1.07
C SER A 86 1.19 1.18 -1.26
N LEU A 87 -0.10 1.47 -1.20
CA LEU A 87 -1.17 0.49 -1.27
C LEU A 87 -1.76 0.47 -2.68
N HIS A 88 -1.81 -0.71 -3.26
CA HIS A 88 -2.28 -0.96 -4.63
C HIS A 88 -3.08 -2.26 -4.73
N THR A 89 -3.76 -2.45 -5.84
CA THR A 89 -4.34 -3.74 -6.26
C THR A 89 -3.76 -4.14 -7.60
N ASN A 90 -3.42 -5.41 -7.74
CA ASN A 90 -2.91 -5.96 -8.98
C ASN A 90 -4.04 -6.18 -10.01
N ALA A 91 -3.68 -6.26 -11.27
CA ALA A 91 -4.61 -6.59 -12.36
C ALA A 91 -3.96 -7.58 -13.34
N SER A 92 -4.76 -8.50 -13.87
CA SER A 92 -4.32 -9.50 -14.84
C SER A 92 -5.39 -9.74 -15.89
N THR A 93 -4.98 -10.10 -17.11
CA THR A 93 -5.89 -10.61 -18.15
C THR A 93 -6.41 -12.02 -17.81
N ASN A 94 -5.75 -12.74 -16.91
CA ASN A 94 -6.23 -13.99 -16.35
C ASN A 94 -7.01 -13.71 -15.06
N ALA A 95 -8.33 -13.85 -15.11
CA ALA A 95 -9.20 -13.61 -13.94
C ALA A 95 -9.00 -14.61 -12.79
N SER A 96 -8.30 -15.74 -13.02
CA SER A 96 -7.94 -16.68 -11.95
C SER A 96 -6.66 -16.30 -11.20
N ALA A 97 -5.95 -15.25 -11.64
CA ALA A 97 -4.81 -14.74 -10.91
C ALA A 97 -5.28 -14.15 -9.57
N SER A 98 -4.71 -14.61 -8.45
CA SER A 98 -5.09 -14.26 -7.09
C SER A 98 -3.88 -14.20 -6.17
N GLY A 99 -4.01 -13.48 -5.07
CA GLY A 99 -3.00 -13.40 -4.02
C GLY A 99 -2.31 -12.05 -3.90
N THR A 100 -1.50 -11.90 -2.87
CA THR A 100 -0.79 -10.67 -2.52
C THR A 100 0.69 -10.75 -2.87
N GLU A 101 1.28 -9.65 -3.32
CA GLU A 101 2.72 -9.51 -3.55
C GLU A 101 3.24 -8.15 -3.09
N ALA A 102 4.54 -8.02 -2.89
CA ALA A 102 5.16 -6.75 -2.55
C ALA A 102 6.25 -6.38 -3.56
N LEU A 103 6.34 -5.10 -3.84
CA LEU A 103 7.35 -4.54 -4.72
C LEU A 103 8.33 -3.70 -3.90
N VAL A 104 9.63 -3.95 -4.08
CA VAL A 104 10.70 -3.21 -3.42
C VAL A 104 11.79 -2.82 -4.41
N PHE A 105 12.62 -1.84 -4.04
CA PHE A 105 13.69 -1.35 -4.90
C PHE A 105 14.79 -2.39 -5.13
N ARG A 106 15.24 -3.09 -4.06
CA ARG A 106 16.34 -4.06 -4.11
C ARG A 106 16.21 -5.15 -3.05
N ASN A 107 16.83 -6.28 -3.33
CA ASN A 107 16.99 -7.38 -2.37
C ASN A 107 17.94 -6.97 -1.22
N GLY A 108 17.80 -7.63 -0.05
CA GLY A 108 18.66 -7.43 1.13
C GLY A 108 18.60 -6.00 1.68
N SER A 109 17.48 -5.32 1.51
CA SER A 109 17.23 -3.98 2.06
C SER A 109 16.25 -4.05 3.22
N VAL A 110 16.26 -3.03 4.08
CA VAL A 110 15.25 -2.86 5.14
C VAL A 110 13.82 -2.97 4.59
N ALA A 111 13.55 -2.40 3.40
CA ALA A 111 12.25 -2.54 2.75
C ALA A 111 11.92 -3.99 2.37
N TYR A 112 12.91 -4.79 1.99
CA TYR A 112 12.73 -6.20 1.69
C TYR A 112 12.35 -7.01 2.95
N ASP A 113 13.02 -6.73 4.07
CA ASP A 113 12.75 -7.41 5.34
C ASP A 113 11.34 -7.06 5.86
N ILE A 114 10.96 -5.77 5.80
CA ILE A 114 9.60 -5.31 6.12
C ILE A 114 8.57 -6.01 5.21
N ALA A 115 8.79 -6.03 3.90
CA ALA A 115 7.89 -6.64 2.93
C ALA A 115 7.68 -8.14 3.21
N THR A 116 8.73 -8.85 3.66
CA THR A 116 8.66 -10.28 4.01
C THR A 116 7.67 -10.51 5.15
N VAL A 117 7.77 -9.70 6.20
CA VAL A 117 6.87 -9.81 7.36
C VAL A 117 5.44 -9.42 6.99
N LEU A 118 5.27 -8.29 6.27
CA LEU A 118 3.96 -7.82 5.85
C LEU A 118 3.22 -8.84 4.98
N LEU A 119 3.89 -9.44 3.98
CA LEU A 119 3.27 -10.43 3.11
C LEU A 119 2.85 -11.70 3.87
N ARG A 120 3.66 -12.13 4.83
CA ARG A 120 3.30 -13.25 5.67
C ARG A 120 2.03 -12.95 6.48
N GLU A 121 1.97 -11.81 7.16
CA GLU A 121 0.81 -11.42 7.96
C GLU A 121 -0.44 -11.19 7.10
N ILE A 122 -0.31 -10.56 5.92
CA ILE A 122 -1.43 -10.40 5.00
C ILE A 122 -1.96 -11.77 4.57
N SER A 123 -1.08 -12.70 4.19
CA SER A 123 -1.49 -14.06 3.80
C SER A 123 -2.16 -14.83 4.95
N LEU A 124 -1.62 -14.73 6.17
CA LEU A 124 -2.18 -15.39 7.34
C LEU A 124 -3.57 -14.87 7.71
N VAL A 125 -3.76 -13.57 7.66
CA VAL A 125 -5.01 -12.91 8.11
C VAL A 125 -6.09 -12.98 7.04
N THR A 126 -5.73 -12.81 5.77
CA THR A 126 -6.70 -12.74 4.67
C THR A 126 -6.98 -14.09 4.00
N GLY A 127 -6.09 -15.07 4.18
CA GLY A 127 -6.11 -16.34 3.45
C GLY A 127 -5.60 -16.23 2.01
N LEU A 128 -5.26 -15.05 1.52
CA LEU A 128 -4.73 -14.87 0.18
C LEU A 128 -3.33 -15.47 0.04
N ARG A 129 -3.06 -16.08 -1.11
CA ARG A 129 -1.75 -16.65 -1.42
C ARG A 129 -0.68 -15.56 -1.37
N ASN A 130 0.41 -15.80 -0.63
CA ASN A 130 1.63 -15.01 -0.70
C ASN A 130 2.38 -15.34 -2.00
N ARG A 131 2.49 -14.37 -2.91
CA ARG A 131 3.15 -14.49 -4.22
C ARG A 131 4.62 -14.08 -4.16
N GLY A 132 5.07 -13.56 -3.01
CA GLY A 132 6.46 -13.16 -2.78
C GLY A 132 6.75 -11.70 -3.15
N ILE A 133 8.05 -11.41 -3.16
CA ILE A 133 8.57 -10.06 -3.37
C ILE A 133 9.14 -9.92 -4.78
N VAL A 134 8.77 -8.84 -5.46
CA VAL A 134 9.22 -8.51 -6.81
C VAL A 134 10.13 -7.27 -6.77
N LEU A 135 11.29 -7.35 -7.40
CA LEU A 135 12.20 -6.20 -7.48
C LEU A 135 11.76 -5.26 -8.61
N ARG A 136 11.54 -3.98 -8.27
CA ARG A 136 11.10 -2.92 -9.19
C ARG A 136 11.96 -1.66 -9.07
N PRO A 137 13.26 -1.70 -9.43
CA PRO A 137 14.18 -0.57 -9.25
C PRO A 137 13.86 0.65 -10.13
N ARG A 138 13.00 0.49 -11.14
CA ARG A 138 12.57 1.58 -12.03
C ARG A 138 11.30 2.28 -11.56
N LEU A 139 10.57 1.71 -10.59
CA LEU A 139 9.33 2.30 -10.10
C LEU A 139 9.62 3.60 -9.35
N TYR A 140 8.98 4.69 -9.80
CA TYR A 140 9.31 6.04 -9.34
C TYR A 140 9.22 6.20 -7.82
N ILE A 141 8.14 5.71 -7.23
CA ILE A 141 7.88 5.83 -5.79
C ILE A 141 8.93 5.08 -4.94
N LEU A 142 9.42 3.93 -5.41
CA LEU A 142 10.44 3.15 -4.71
C LEU A 142 11.85 3.75 -4.89
N ARG A 143 12.08 4.43 -6.02
CA ARG A 143 13.41 4.95 -6.39
C ARG A 143 13.70 6.33 -5.81
N ARG A 144 12.67 7.17 -5.59
CA ARG A 144 12.81 8.59 -5.26
C ARG A 144 12.55 8.93 -3.80
N THR A 145 12.03 8.00 -3.04
CA THR A 145 11.89 8.13 -1.59
C THR A 145 13.23 7.94 -0.89
N ARG A 146 13.42 8.66 0.21
CA ARG A 146 14.67 8.66 1.00
C ARG A 146 14.67 7.60 2.10
N MET A 147 13.51 7.10 2.45
CA MET A 147 13.27 6.06 3.45
C MET A 147 13.03 4.70 2.78
N PRO A 148 13.06 3.59 3.54
CA PRO A 148 12.52 2.31 3.08
C PRO A 148 11.11 2.49 2.52
N ALA A 149 10.87 1.91 1.33
CA ALA A 149 9.57 2.00 0.65
C ALA A 149 9.15 0.62 0.17
N VAL A 150 7.93 0.24 0.52
CA VAL A 150 7.27 -1.01 0.10
C VAL A 150 5.98 -0.65 -0.63
N LEU A 151 5.78 -1.19 -1.83
CA LEU A 151 4.49 -1.16 -2.50
C LEU A 151 3.84 -2.53 -2.33
N LEU A 152 2.63 -2.54 -1.81
CA LEU A 152 1.83 -3.74 -1.58
C LEU A 152 0.74 -3.84 -2.66
N GLU A 153 0.75 -4.93 -3.40
CA GLU A 153 -0.34 -5.40 -4.25
C GLU A 153 -1.20 -6.33 -3.39
N LEU A 154 -2.28 -5.81 -2.83
CA LEU A 154 -3.05 -6.45 -1.78
C LEU A 154 -3.88 -7.64 -2.25
N GLY A 155 -4.18 -7.70 -3.54
CA GLY A 155 -4.93 -8.74 -4.24
C GLY A 155 -5.16 -8.32 -5.67
N PHE A 156 -5.81 -9.15 -6.48
CA PHE A 156 -6.12 -8.84 -7.88
C PHE A 156 -7.53 -8.28 -8.00
N ILE A 157 -7.65 -7.01 -8.44
CA ILE A 157 -8.97 -6.40 -8.70
C ILE A 157 -9.75 -7.10 -9.82
N THR A 158 -9.04 -7.81 -10.70
CA THR A 158 -9.60 -8.61 -11.79
C THR A 158 -10.06 -10.01 -11.36
N ASN A 159 -9.71 -10.44 -10.15
CA ASN A 159 -10.23 -11.66 -9.54
C ASN A 159 -11.45 -11.31 -8.69
N PRO A 160 -12.64 -11.93 -8.92
CA PRO A 160 -13.84 -11.57 -8.19
C PRO A 160 -13.75 -11.76 -6.67
N GLU A 161 -13.10 -12.85 -6.22
CA GLU A 161 -12.97 -13.17 -4.79
C GLU A 161 -12.01 -12.21 -4.09
N ASP A 162 -10.84 -11.93 -4.70
CA ASP A 162 -9.88 -10.96 -4.17
C ASP A 162 -10.49 -9.56 -4.10
N ALA A 163 -11.16 -9.12 -5.17
CA ALA A 163 -11.76 -7.79 -5.27
C ALA A 163 -12.86 -7.59 -4.22
N ASP A 164 -13.75 -8.58 -4.08
CA ASP A 164 -14.82 -8.57 -3.08
C ASP A 164 -14.26 -8.58 -1.65
N LEU A 165 -13.26 -9.42 -1.39
CA LEU A 165 -12.59 -9.48 -0.09
C LEU A 165 -11.97 -8.13 0.29
N MET A 166 -11.21 -7.50 -0.62
CA MET A 166 -10.57 -6.20 -0.37
C MET A 166 -11.59 -5.08 -0.15
N TYR A 167 -12.65 -5.05 -0.95
CA TYR A 167 -13.65 -3.99 -0.88
C TYR A 167 -14.52 -4.08 0.38
N ASN A 168 -14.98 -5.28 0.74
CA ASN A 168 -15.89 -5.49 1.86
C ASN A 168 -15.18 -5.62 3.22
N ASN A 169 -13.88 -5.94 3.23
CA ASN A 169 -13.12 -6.14 4.45
C ASN A 169 -11.84 -5.27 4.53
N PRO A 170 -11.92 -3.94 4.33
CA PRO A 170 -10.72 -3.08 4.33
C PRO A 170 -9.95 -3.13 5.65
N ARG A 171 -10.67 -3.24 6.78
CA ARG A 171 -10.07 -3.36 8.11
C ARG A 171 -9.26 -4.65 8.29
N LEU A 172 -9.61 -5.73 7.61
CA LEU A 172 -8.88 -7.00 7.68
C LEU A 172 -7.46 -6.83 7.13
N PHE A 173 -7.32 -6.17 5.97
CA PHE A 173 -6.02 -5.86 5.37
C PHE A 173 -5.23 -4.86 6.22
N ALA A 174 -5.88 -3.84 6.71
CA ALA A 174 -5.26 -2.85 7.59
C ALA A 174 -4.71 -3.51 8.87
N LEU A 175 -5.46 -4.40 9.50
CA LEU A 175 -5.05 -5.14 10.68
C LEU A 175 -3.85 -6.05 10.40
N ALA A 176 -3.84 -6.73 9.24
CA ALA A 176 -2.73 -7.58 8.83
C ALA A 176 -1.43 -6.76 8.66
N ILE A 177 -1.52 -5.60 8.00
CA ILE A 177 -0.38 -4.68 7.84
C ILE A 177 0.08 -4.16 9.22
N TYR A 178 -0.84 -3.73 10.08
CA TYR A 178 -0.54 -3.23 11.41
C TYR A 178 0.19 -4.30 12.27
N ARG A 179 -0.29 -5.54 12.26
CA ARG A 179 0.36 -6.66 12.95
C ARG A 179 1.77 -6.92 12.44
N GLY A 180 1.94 -6.90 11.11
CA GLY A 180 3.26 -7.07 10.51
C GLY A 180 4.23 -5.93 10.85
N LEU A 181 3.74 -4.69 10.97
CA LEU A 181 4.57 -3.57 11.42
C LEU A 181 4.99 -3.75 12.89
N ASN A 182 4.06 -4.12 13.77
CA ASN A 182 4.37 -4.35 15.18
C ASN A 182 5.38 -5.47 15.36
N GLU A 183 5.23 -6.56 14.63
CA GLU A 183 6.21 -7.64 14.66
C GLU A 183 7.59 -7.18 14.18
N TYR A 184 7.66 -6.45 13.06
CA TYR A 184 8.92 -6.00 12.51
C TYR A 184 9.65 -5.02 13.45
N TYR A 185 8.92 -4.10 14.08
CA TYR A 185 9.50 -3.10 14.98
C TYR A 185 9.61 -3.57 16.43
N GLY A 186 9.03 -4.70 16.79
CA GLY A 186 9.11 -5.27 18.14
C GLY A 186 8.19 -4.59 19.15
N PHE A 187 6.97 -4.23 18.74
CA PHE A 187 5.93 -3.64 19.59
C PHE A 187 4.87 -4.63 20.02
#